data_a813c29a626669035b55db1fad220b87
#
_entry.id   a813c29a626669035b55db1fad220b87
#
_cell.length_a   1.000
_cell.length_b   1.000
_cell.length_c   1.000
_cell.angle_alpha   90.00
_cell.angle_beta   90.00
_cell.angle_gamma   90.00
#
_symmetry.space_group_name_H-M   'P 1'
#
loop_
_entity.id
_entity.type
_entity.pdbx_description
1 polymer ?
#
loop_
_entity_poly.entity_id
_entity_poly.type
_entity_poly.pdbx_seq_one_letter_code
_entity_poly.pdbx_strand_id
1 'polypeptide(L)'
;MFLNSNKLKLALISIFLMITTSVLASEKNITYMQILQSPNDLDLNLKYAQQQGKVGNFKQTISTLERLNMLYPDNVEINLYLLSVLVQVDSPEKANTII
;
A
#
# COMPACT_ATOMS: atom_id res chain seq x y z
N MET A 1 -43.31 4.62 -5.56
CA MET A 1 -42.43 3.62 -4.94
C MET A 1 -41.33 3.14 -5.86
N PHE A 2 -41.68 2.71 -7.06
CA PHE A 2 -40.67 2.17 -7.99
C PHE A 2 -39.65 3.22 -8.47
N LEU A 3 -40.05 4.45 -8.57
CA LEU A 3 -39.19 5.56 -8.98
C LEU A 3 -38.05 5.81 -7.97
N ASN A 4 -38.32 5.55 -6.69
CA ASN A 4 -37.36 5.81 -5.63
C ASN A 4 -36.18 4.84 -5.64
N SER A 5 -36.38 3.61 -6.15
CA SER A 5 -35.34 2.59 -6.21
C SER A 5 -34.17 3.03 -7.10
N ASN A 6 -34.46 3.57 -8.30
CA ASN A 6 -33.42 4.03 -9.23
C ASN A 6 -32.72 5.30 -8.73
N LYS A 7 -33.48 6.23 -8.15
CA LYS A 7 -32.91 7.45 -7.57
C LYS A 7 -32.01 7.12 -6.40
N LEU A 8 -32.40 6.15 -5.57
CA LEU A 8 -31.61 5.73 -4.43
C LEU A 8 -30.29 5.08 -4.88
N LYS A 9 -30.31 4.24 -5.89
CA LYS A 9 -29.11 3.61 -6.45
C LYS A 9 -28.14 4.64 -7.01
N LEU A 10 -28.65 5.63 -7.73
CA LEU A 10 -27.84 6.72 -8.27
C LEU A 10 -27.22 7.57 -7.15
N ALA A 11 -27.97 7.83 -6.10
CA ALA A 11 -27.47 8.59 -4.95
C ALA A 11 -26.35 7.83 -4.23
N LEU A 12 -26.51 6.51 -4.04
CA LEU A 12 -25.48 5.68 -3.41
C LEU A 12 -24.21 5.62 -4.23
N ILE A 13 -24.31 5.50 -5.54
CA ILE A 13 -23.16 5.48 -6.44
C ILE A 13 -22.43 6.82 -6.36
N SER A 14 -23.16 7.93 -6.36
CA SER A 14 -22.60 9.28 -6.26
C SER A 14 -21.84 9.47 -4.95
N ILE A 15 -22.41 9.04 -3.83
CA ILE A 15 -21.76 9.12 -2.51
C ILE A 15 -20.50 8.30 -2.48
N PHE A 16 -20.54 7.09 -3.04
CA PHE A 16 -19.38 6.20 -3.10
C PHE A 16 -18.23 6.82 -3.90
N LEU A 17 -18.52 7.42 -5.05
CA LEU A 17 -17.53 8.10 -5.87
C LEU A 17 -16.89 9.29 -5.16
N MET A 18 -17.68 10.06 -4.42
CA MET A 18 -17.18 11.20 -3.65
C MET A 18 -16.21 10.76 -2.55
N ILE A 19 -16.53 9.70 -1.83
CA ILE A 19 -15.67 9.14 -0.78
C ILE A 19 -14.34 8.67 -1.39
N THR A 20 -14.38 7.95 -2.51
CA THR A 20 -13.18 7.47 -3.20
C THR A 20 -12.30 8.63 -3.63
N THR A 21 -12.88 9.68 -4.19
CA THR A 21 -12.15 10.87 -4.62
C THR A 21 -11.48 11.57 -3.45
N SER A 22 -12.16 11.71 -2.31
CA SER A 22 -11.61 12.32 -1.11
C SER A 22 -10.41 11.57 -0.58
N VAL A 23 -10.47 10.24 -0.53
CA VAL A 23 -9.36 9.40 -0.07
C VAL A 23 -8.15 9.56 -0.98
N LEU A 24 -8.34 9.53 -2.30
CA LEU A 24 -7.26 9.73 -3.27
C LEU A 24 -6.64 11.13 -3.17
N ALA A 25 -7.46 12.15 -2.96
CA ALA A 25 -7.00 13.54 -2.85
C ALA A 25 -6.20 13.81 -1.58
N SER A 26 -6.40 13.02 -0.50
CA SER A 26 -5.72 13.22 0.77
C SER A 26 -4.33 12.57 0.83
N GLU A 27 -4.02 11.62 -0.06
CA GLU A 27 -2.72 10.96 -0.09
C GLU A 27 -1.70 11.76 -0.89
N LYS A 28 -0.65 12.22 -0.20
CA LYS A 28 0.50 12.85 -0.84
C LYS A 28 1.54 11.79 -1.16
N ASN A 29 2.15 11.90 -2.35
CA ASN A 29 3.24 11.02 -2.73
C ASN A 29 4.48 11.32 -1.90
N ILE A 30 5.02 10.29 -1.28
CA ILE A 30 6.28 10.35 -0.56
C ILE A 30 7.40 10.20 -1.58
N THR A 31 8.39 11.09 -1.52
CA THR A 31 9.53 11.05 -2.41
C THR A 31 10.67 10.22 -1.82
N TYR A 32 11.52 9.69 -2.70
CA TYR A 32 12.72 8.98 -2.26
C TYR A 32 13.62 9.88 -1.41
N MET A 33 13.65 11.17 -1.71
CA MET A 33 14.41 12.16 -0.93
C MET A 33 13.97 12.22 0.53
N GLN A 34 12.66 12.17 0.78
CA GLN A 34 12.10 12.12 2.13
C GLN A 34 12.57 10.87 2.88
N ILE A 35 12.64 9.74 2.18
CA ILE A 35 13.13 8.49 2.76
C ILE A 35 14.61 8.61 3.15
N LEU A 36 15.43 9.24 2.30
CA LEU A 36 16.84 9.43 2.61
C LEU A 36 17.07 10.33 3.83
N GLN A 37 16.17 11.28 4.07
CA GLN A 37 16.23 12.15 5.24
C GLN A 37 15.81 11.46 6.53
N SER A 38 14.97 10.44 6.45
CA SER A 38 14.43 9.71 7.60
C SER A 38 14.39 8.20 7.32
N PRO A 39 15.57 7.58 7.10
CA PRO A 39 15.62 6.20 6.60
C PRO A 39 15.12 5.16 7.60
N ASN A 40 15.08 5.49 8.88
CA ASN A 40 14.63 4.57 9.92
C ASN A 40 13.21 4.85 10.43
N ASP A 41 12.51 5.81 9.82
CA ASP A 41 11.12 6.11 10.17
C ASP A 41 10.22 5.00 9.62
N LEU A 42 9.69 4.17 10.51
CA LEU A 42 8.87 3.03 10.14
C LEU A 42 7.63 3.45 9.36
N ASP A 43 6.87 4.40 9.90
CA ASP A 43 5.59 4.82 9.30
C ASP A 43 5.80 5.43 7.92
N LEU A 44 6.77 6.32 7.80
CA LEU A 44 7.09 6.97 6.53
C LEU A 44 7.51 5.96 5.46
N ASN A 45 8.41 5.04 5.83
CA ASN A 45 8.93 4.03 4.91
C ASN A 45 7.85 3.03 4.50
N LEU A 46 6.98 2.64 5.43
CA LEU A 46 5.90 1.71 5.12
C LEU A 46 4.89 2.35 4.15
N LYS A 47 4.54 3.60 4.36
CA LYS A 47 3.68 4.34 3.44
C LYS A 47 4.32 4.48 2.06
N TYR A 48 5.60 4.77 2.01
CA TYR A 48 6.35 4.84 0.75
C TYR A 48 6.29 3.50 0.00
N ALA A 49 6.55 2.40 0.70
CA ALA A 49 6.46 1.06 0.10
C ALA A 49 5.06 0.79 -0.46
N GLN A 50 4.02 1.17 0.28
CA GLN A 50 2.63 1.00 -0.16
C GLN A 50 2.34 1.84 -1.42
N GLN A 51 2.80 3.08 -1.47
CA GLN A 51 2.61 3.94 -2.63
C GLN A 51 3.33 3.39 -3.87
N GLN A 52 4.54 2.89 -3.69
CA GLN A 52 5.29 2.27 -4.78
C GLN A 52 4.59 1.00 -5.28
N GLY A 53 4.04 0.20 -4.38
CA GLY A 53 3.29 -1.00 -4.74
C GLY A 53 2.03 -0.69 -5.53
N LYS A 54 1.32 0.37 -5.19
CA LYS A 54 0.08 0.79 -5.89
C LYS A 54 0.34 1.16 -7.34
N VAL A 55 1.50 1.73 -7.65
CA VAL A 55 1.86 2.09 -9.03
C VAL A 55 2.62 1.00 -9.76
N GLY A 56 2.76 -0.18 -9.15
CA GLY A 56 3.42 -1.33 -9.78
C GLY A 56 4.94 -1.32 -9.71
N ASN A 57 5.52 -0.44 -8.91
CA ASN A 57 6.97 -0.35 -8.75
C ASN A 57 7.42 -1.34 -7.66
N PHE A 58 7.29 -2.63 -7.95
CA PHE A 58 7.50 -3.70 -6.98
C PHE A 58 8.95 -3.84 -6.53
N LYS A 59 9.90 -3.53 -7.40
CA LYS A 59 11.32 -3.55 -7.04
C LYS A 59 11.59 -2.61 -5.87
N GLN A 60 11.07 -1.39 -5.95
CA GLN A 60 11.23 -0.39 -4.89
C GLN A 60 10.47 -0.79 -3.62
N THR A 61 9.28 -1.35 -3.79
CA THR A 61 8.47 -1.85 -2.67
C THR A 61 9.22 -2.95 -1.91
N ILE A 62 9.72 -3.95 -2.61
CA ILE A 62 10.45 -5.08 -2.01
C ILE A 62 11.71 -4.60 -1.31
N SER A 63 12.49 -3.76 -1.97
CA SER A 63 13.73 -3.21 -1.43
C SER A 63 13.47 -2.45 -0.12
N THR A 64 12.44 -1.63 -0.07
CA THR A 64 12.05 -0.88 1.12
C THR A 64 11.60 -1.81 2.24
N LEU A 65 10.75 -2.79 1.92
CA LEU A 65 10.23 -3.73 2.90
C LEU A 65 11.33 -4.67 3.45
N GLU A 66 12.27 -5.09 2.61
CA GLU A 66 13.42 -5.89 3.06
C GLU A 66 14.26 -5.10 4.06
N ARG A 67 14.51 -3.84 3.79
CA ARG A 67 15.25 -2.97 4.70
C ARG A 67 14.49 -2.78 6.02
N LEU A 68 13.19 -2.54 5.96
CA LEU A 68 12.35 -2.44 7.16
C LEU A 68 12.32 -3.75 7.95
N ASN A 69 12.29 -4.87 7.25
CA ASN A 69 12.31 -6.18 7.90
C ASN A 69 13.62 -6.43 8.67
N MET A 70 14.73 -5.91 8.17
CA MET A 70 15.99 -5.98 8.89
C MET A 70 16.00 -5.13 10.16
N LEU A 71 15.35 -3.95 10.10
CA LEU A 71 15.26 -3.05 11.25
C LEU A 71 14.21 -3.48 12.28
N TYR A 72 13.13 -4.07 11.81
CA TYR A 72 11.97 -4.44 12.62
C TYR A 72 11.56 -5.88 12.32
N PRO A 73 12.39 -6.88 12.67
CA PRO A 73 12.17 -8.27 12.23
C PRO A 73 10.90 -8.92 12.80
N ASP A 74 10.42 -8.43 13.93
CA ASP A 74 9.22 -8.97 14.58
C ASP A 74 7.92 -8.25 14.16
N ASN A 75 8.01 -7.30 13.25
CA ASN A 75 6.83 -6.57 12.79
C ASN A 75 6.02 -7.41 11.81
N VAL A 76 4.85 -7.84 12.25
CA VAL A 76 3.97 -8.74 11.47
C VAL A 76 3.47 -8.06 10.19
N GLU A 77 3.13 -6.78 10.25
CA GLU A 77 2.64 -6.03 9.10
C GLU A 77 3.67 -6.00 7.96
N ILE A 78 4.93 -5.70 8.29
CA ILE A 78 6.02 -5.71 7.31
C ILE A 78 6.20 -7.10 6.72
N ASN A 79 6.24 -8.12 7.55
CA ASN A 79 6.47 -9.50 7.12
C ASN A 79 5.36 -9.98 6.18
N LEU A 80 4.10 -9.73 6.53
CA LEU A 80 2.96 -10.13 5.70
C LEU A 80 2.92 -9.35 4.39
N TYR A 81 3.21 -8.07 4.43
CA TYR A 81 3.20 -7.25 3.23
C TYR A 81 4.33 -7.67 2.27
N LEU A 82 5.53 -7.88 2.79
CA LEU A 82 6.67 -8.35 1.99
C LEU A 82 6.35 -9.71 1.36
N LEU A 83 5.81 -10.63 2.14
CA LEU A 83 5.41 -11.95 1.65
C LEU A 83 4.40 -11.83 0.51
N SER A 84 3.36 -10.99 0.68
CA SER A 84 2.32 -10.82 -0.33
C SER A 84 2.87 -10.24 -1.63
N VAL A 85 3.80 -9.30 -1.55
CA VAL A 85 4.41 -8.68 -2.74
C VAL A 85 5.31 -9.69 -3.46
N LEU A 86 6.10 -10.47 -2.73
CA LEU A 86 6.96 -11.50 -3.32
C LEU A 86 6.15 -12.57 -4.05
N VAL A 87 5.03 -12.98 -3.49
CA VAL A 87 4.10 -13.92 -4.15
C VAL A 87 3.52 -13.28 -5.42
N GLN A 88 3.14 -12.02 -5.34
CA GLN A 88 2.54 -11.28 -6.45
C GLN A 88 3.50 -11.16 -7.64
N VAL A 89 4.80 -10.99 -7.39
CA VAL A 89 5.81 -10.90 -8.45
C VAL A 89 6.40 -12.25 -8.84
N ASP A 90 5.79 -13.34 -8.36
CA ASP A 90 6.19 -14.71 -8.68
C ASP A 90 7.60 -15.05 -8.23
N SER A 91 7.89 -14.80 -6.97
CA SER A 91 9.17 -15.13 -6.32
C SER A 91 8.96 -16.06 -5.13
N PRO A 92 8.46 -17.31 -5.36
CA PRO A 92 8.10 -18.21 -4.26
C PRO A 92 9.29 -18.63 -3.39
N GLU A 93 10.48 -18.68 -3.93
CA GLU A 93 11.68 -19.02 -3.18
C GLU A 93 11.98 -17.99 -2.08
N LYS A 94 11.90 -16.70 -2.42
CA LYS A 94 12.06 -15.62 -1.44
C LYS A 94 10.94 -15.62 -0.42
N ALA A 95 9.72 -15.89 -0.84
CA ALA A 95 8.56 -15.97 0.05
C ALA A 95 8.76 -17.08 1.10
N ASN A 96 9.28 -18.22 0.70
CA ASN A 96 9.55 -19.34 1.60
C ASN A 96 10.59 -19.02 2.68
N THR A 97 11.55 -18.14 2.40
CA THR A 97 12.56 -17.76 3.39
C THR A 97 12.02 -16.84 4.48
N ILE A 98 10.86 -16.19 4.26
CA ILE A 98 10.24 -15.30 5.22
C ILE A 98 9.36 -16.06 6.22
N ILE A 99 8.77 -17.15 5.77
CA ILE A 99 7.92 -18.01 6.59
C ILE A 99 8.77 -18.87 7.50
#